data_7e0d8588245c29ab6db9e439f3143283
#
_entry.id   7e0d8588245c29ab6db9e439f3143283
#
_cell.length_a   1.000
_cell.length_b   1.000
_cell.length_c   1.000
_cell.angle_alpha   90.00
_cell.angle_beta   90.00
_cell.angle_gamma   90.00
#
_symmetry.space_group_name_H-M   'P 1'
#
loop_
_entity.id
_entity.type
_entity.pdbx_description
1 polymer ?
#
loop_
_entity_poly.entity_id
_entity_poly.type
_entity_poly.pdbx_seq_one_letter_code
_entity_poly.pdbx_strand_id
1 'polypeptide(L)'
;MGALRPGLSVCCLTADEPARVAAALGVLRGVADEVVVAVDARVDPRRLGPVVDVADTVVRFEHVDPPERSRPWLVRLCRHRTVLMVDGDEVASTALVDALPGLVADGATTQFRLARRWCFPDETTWLAERPWWPDLQRRLVVQGPDLDFDPAVHGGVRHATPVRHVLEPLYHLACVQVPFAERRDRARRYEQLRPGLVAVGGGPMNATLYSPEHFATLRPAPTPPDDVEVLRRVLRATADDPQGREPDLPLVGAGEIAAHVRPDPLADQGYAVDLRVVELDLRTEPGNDTYVLVEVTNTGPADIPHRDAPGVQVRVAARLLDPATGVPARGWGMAPLPGDVPPGRSRVVEALVPVPDAVGRYPLEVDLVNERARWFDRPTRATVTVADRWGRYTR
;
A
#
# COMPACT_ATOMS: atom_id res chain seq x y z
N MET A 1 23.95 6.36 8.51
CA MET A 1 23.48 5.20 7.70
C MET A 1 24.65 4.73 6.83
N GLY A 2 24.96 3.42 6.84
CA GLY A 2 25.90 2.82 5.89
C GLY A 2 25.41 2.99 4.43
N ALA A 3 26.30 2.81 3.45
CA ALA A 3 25.88 2.80 2.06
C ALA A 3 24.95 1.60 1.79
N LEU A 4 23.82 1.85 1.12
CA LEU A 4 22.88 0.80 0.73
C LEU A 4 23.54 -0.13 -0.30
N ARG A 5 23.36 -1.44 -0.12
CA ARG A 5 23.89 -2.47 -1.03
C ARG A 5 22.89 -2.73 -2.17
N PRO A 6 23.35 -3.13 -3.36
CA PRO A 6 22.47 -3.71 -4.35
C PRO A 6 21.79 -4.97 -3.77
N GLY A 7 20.57 -5.27 -4.22
CA GLY A 7 19.84 -6.47 -3.79
C GLY A 7 18.49 -6.16 -3.15
N LEU A 8 17.87 -7.20 -2.62
CA LEU A 8 16.53 -7.21 -2.04
C LEU A 8 16.57 -7.50 -0.54
N SER A 9 16.12 -6.55 0.27
CA SER A 9 15.70 -6.84 1.64
C SER A 9 14.20 -7.11 1.67
N VAL A 10 13.79 -8.17 2.34
CA VAL A 10 12.39 -8.42 2.71
C VAL A 10 12.22 -7.99 4.16
N CYS A 11 11.24 -7.16 4.46
CA CYS A 11 10.96 -6.79 5.83
C CYS A 11 9.50 -7.06 6.22
N CYS A 12 9.31 -7.50 7.46
CA CYS A 12 8.00 -7.84 8.01
C CYS A 12 7.80 -7.16 9.37
N LEU A 13 6.67 -6.47 9.52
CA LEU A 13 6.18 -5.97 10.81
C LEU A 13 5.01 -6.84 11.24
N THR A 14 5.09 -7.47 12.43
CA THR A 14 4.07 -8.45 12.79
C THR A 14 3.77 -8.52 14.29
N ALA A 15 2.50 -8.88 14.58
CA ALA A 15 2.03 -9.38 15.86
C ALA A 15 1.37 -10.78 15.73
N ASP A 16 1.49 -11.38 14.52
CA ASP A 16 0.86 -12.63 14.16
C ASP A 16 1.62 -13.85 14.70
N GLU A 17 1.07 -15.04 14.47
CA GLU A 17 1.67 -16.31 14.90
C GLU A 17 3.06 -16.51 14.28
N PRO A 18 4.13 -16.61 15.10
CA PRO A 18 5.50 -16.64 14.60
C PRO A 18 5.81 -17.76 13.59
N ALA A 19 5.25 -18.93 13.79
CA ALA A 19 5.46 -20.04 12.86
C ALA A 19 4.85 -19.80 11.48
N ARG A 20 3.70 -19.14 11.42
CA ARG A 20 3.06 -18.74 10.15
C ARG A 20 3.85 -17.66 9.44
N VAL A 21 4.30 -16.65 10.20
CA VAL A 21 5.18 -15.59 9.68
C VAL A 21 6.46 -16.19 9.10
N ALA A 22 7.11 -17.10 9.82
CA ALA A 22 8.29 -17.80 9.34
C ALA A 22 8.04 -18.61 8.07
N ALA A 23 6.92 -19.33 8.01
CA ALA A 23 6.54 -20.09 6.82
C ALA A 23 6.26 -19.19 5.61
N ALA A 24 5.61 -18.02 5.81
CA ALA A 24 5.34 -17.03 4.77
C ALA A 24 6.64 -16.40 4.25
N LEU A 25 7.55 -16.00 5.14
CA LEU A 25 8.86 -15.44 4.78
C LEU A 25 9.78 -16.48 4.13
N GLY A 26 9.65 -17.74 4.52
CA GLY A 26 10.38 -18.85 3.91
C GLY A 26 10.16 -18.99 2.41
N VAL A 27 8.98 -18.57 1.90
CA VAL A 27 8.67 -18.52 0.46
C VAL A 27 9.58 -17.54 -0.29
N LEU A 28 9.98 -16.47 0.37
CA LEU A 28 10.79 -15.38 -0.20
C LEU A 28 12.31 -15.62 0.02
N ARG A 29 12.70 -16.57 0.88
CA ARG A 29 14.08 -16.73 1.31
C ARG A 29 15.04 -17.04 0.16
N GLY A 30 14.56 -17.72 -0.89
CA GLY A 30 15.37 -18.08 -2.06
C GLY A 30 15.71 -16.91 -2.99
N VAL A 31 15.01 -15.78 -2.86
CA VAL A 31 15.18 -14.58 -3.71
C VAL A 31 15.56 -13.32 -2.92
N ALA A 32 15.48 -13.38 -1.58
CA ALA A 32 15.87 -12.30 -0.69
C ALA A 32 17.35 -12.38 -0.31
N ASP A 33 18.07 -11.27 -0.41
CA ASP A 33 19.44 -11.14 0.10
C ASP A 33 19.44 -10.87 1.62
N GLU A 34 18.33 -10.41 2.15
CA GLU A 34 18.15 -10.12 3.58
C GLU A 34 16.69 -10.24 3.98
N VAL A 35 16.44 -10.82 5.16
CA VAL A 35 15.12 -10.85 5.81
C VAL A 35 15.22 -10.18 7.17
N VAL A 36 14.42 -9.12 7.37
CA VAL A 36 14.35 -8.33 8.61
C VAL A 36 12.96 -8.45 9.20
N VAL A 37 12.83 -8.87 10.44
CA VAL A 37 11.54 -9.02 11.11
C VAL A 37 11.48 -8.18 12.36
N ALA A 38 10.46 -7.33 12.46
CA ALA A 38 10.10 -6.63 13.68
C ALA A 38 8.85 -7.27 14.28
N VAL A 39 8.99 -7.82 15.49
CA VAL A 39 7.91 -8.51 16.20
C VAL A 39 7.40 -7.65 17.33
N ASP A 40 6.09 -7.48 17.41
CA ASP A 40 5.43 -6.77 18.51
C ASP A 40 5.81 -7.38 19.87
N ALA A 41 6.18 -6.55 20.83
CA ALA A 41 6.64 -6.98 22.16
C ALA A 41 5.57 -7.75 22.95
N ARG A 42 4.30 -7.69 22.54
CA ARG A 42 3.21 -8.48 23.13
C ARG A 42 3.23 -9.96 22.73
N VAL A 43 3.95 -10.33 21.67
CA VAL A 43 4.17 -11.73 21.30
C VAL A 43 5.11 -12.38 22.31
N ASP A 44 4.76 -13.57 22.79
CA ASP A 44 5.59 -14.34 23.72
C ASP A 44 6.97 -14.64 23.07
N PRO A 45 8.08 -14.15 23.65
CA PRO A 45 9.40 -14.32 23.05
C PRO A 45 9.84 -15.77 22.92
N ARG A 46 9.32 -16.68 23.75
CA ARG A 46 9.62 -18.12 23.67
C ARG A 46 9.12 -18.78 22.38
N ARG A 47 8.17 -18.15 21.68
CA ARG A 47 7.59 -18.61 20.40
C ARG A 47 8.35 -18.12 19.19
N LEU A 48 9.35 -17.26 19.33
CA LEU A 48 10.04 -16.59 18.24
C LEU A 48 11.08 -17.45 17.51
N GLY A 49 11.38 -18.67 17.99
CA GLY A 49 12.34 -19.58 17.35
C GLY A 49 12.18 -19.67 15.84
N PRO A 50 10.99 -20.01 15.31
CA PRO A 50 10.78 -20.11 13.85
C PRO A 50 11.13 -18.84 13.08
N VAL A 51 10.86 -17.64 13.64
CA VAL A 51 11.18 -16.36 13.00
C VAL A 51 12.70 -16.12 13.04
N VAL A 52 13.36 -16.46 14.14
CA VAL A 52 14.83 -16.34 14.29
C VAL A 52 15.54 -17.24 13.27
N ASP A 53 15.00 -18.41 12.99
CA ASP A 53 15.59 -19.37 12.04
C ASP A 53 15.51 -18.89 10.58
N VAL A 54 14.51 -18.07 10.22
CA VAL A 54 14.29 -17.62 8.83
C VAL A 54 14.85 -16.22 8.57
N ALA A 55 15.01 -15.39 9.59
CA ALA A 55 15.41 -14.00 9.44
C ALA A 55 16.91 -13.78 9.72
N ASP A 56 17.51 -12.83 9.00
CA ASP A 56 18.89 -12.36 9.26
C ASP A 56 18.93 -11.35 10.42
N THR A 57 17.84 -10.65 10.66
CA THR A 57 17.68 -9.69 11.75
C THR A 57 16.28 -9.79 12.33
N VAL A 58 16.21 -10.01 13.64
CA VAL A 58 14.96 -9.97 14.40
C VAL A 58 15.07 -8.94 15.49
N VAL A 59 14.07 -8.05 15.58
CA VAL A 59 13.96 -7.07 16.66
C VAL A 59 12.57 -7.14 17.28
N ARG A 60 12.45 -6.88 18.56
CA ARG A 60 11.17 -6.67 19.22
C ARG A 60 10.88 -5.18 19.27
N PHE A 61 9.62 -4.78 19.19
CA PHE A 61 9.27 -3.36 19.27
C PHE A 61 8.04 -3.14 20.15
N GLU A 62 8.01 -2.02 20.83
CA GLU A 62 6.83 -1.56 21.53
C GLU A 62 5.76 -1.14 20.54
N HIS A 63 4.53 -1.61 20.74
CA HIS A 63 3.40 -1.32 19.84
C HIS A 63 3.18 0.17 19.65
N VAL A 64 3.10 0.59 18.39
CA VAL A 64 2.75 1.96 17.97
C VAL A 64 1.51 1.91 17.10
N ASP A 65 0.53 2.73 17.44
CA ASP A 65 -0.74 2.80 16.72
C ASP A 65 -0.86 4.04 15.83
N PRO A 66 -1.26 3.92 14.58
CA PRO A 66 -1.42 2.69 13.79
C PRO A 66 -0.05 2.09 13.40
N PRO A 67 0.00 0.79 13.02
CA PRO A 67 1.24 0.09 12.69
C PRO A 67 2.02 0.71 11.53
N GLU A 68 1.35 1.46 10.65
CA GLU A 68 1.98 2.23 9.57
C GLU A 68 3.08 3.17 10.07
N ARG A 69 2.98 3.67 11.29
CA ARG A 69 4.00 4.53 11.91
C ARG A 69 5.35 3.83 12.11
N SER A 70 5.34 2.51 12.23
CA SER A 70 6.58 1.73 12.41
C SER A 70 7.28 1.40 11.07
N ARG A 71 6.62 1.54 9.93
CA ARG A 71 7.20 1.20 8.61
C ARG A 71 8.44 2.02 8.24
N PRO A 72 8.49 3.37 8.45
CA PRO A 72 9.70 4.14 8.15
C PRO A 72 10.92 3.64 8.92
N TRP A 73 10.74 3.31 10.18
CA TRP A 73 11.79 2.75 11.02
C TRP A 73 12.22 1.36 10.54
N LEU A 74 11.27 0.47 10.29
CA LEU A 74 11.54 -0.90 9.81
C LEU A 74 12.34 -0.91 8.51
N VAL A 75 11.95 -0.11 7.52
CA VAL A 75 12.65 -0.01 6.23
C VAL A 75 14.10 0.46 6.42
N ARG A 76 14.36 1.33 7.39
CA ARG A 76 15.73 1.79 7.69
C ARG A 76 16.65 0.75 8.34
N LEU A 77 16.08 -0.33 8.88
CA LEU A 77 16.88 -1.47 9.34
C LEU A 77 17.41 -2.31 8.16
N CYS A 78 16.79 -2.20 6.98
CA CYS A 78 17.17 -2.94 5.78
C CYS A 78 18.46 -2.37 5.16
N ARG A 79 19.36 -3.28 4.77
CA ARG A 79 20.69 -2.92 4.22
C ARG A 79 20.72 -2.81 2.70
N HIS A 80 19.70 -3.36 2.01
CA HIS A 80 19.67 -3.35 0.55
C HIS A 80 18.81 -2.22 0.00
N ARG A 81 19.16 -1.81 -1.23
CA ARG A 81 18.52 -0.69 -1.89
C ARG A 81 17.04 -0.92 -2.18
N THR A 82 16.68 -2.14 -2.56
CA THR A 82 15.28 -2.50 -2.82
C THR A 82 14.71 -3.21 -1.59
N VAL A 83 13.53 -2.80 -1.16
CA VAL A 83 12.86 -3.36 0.02
C VAL A 83 11.46 -3.82 -0.34
N LEU A 84 11.16 -5.09 -0.08
CA LEU A 84 9.82 -5.64 -0.10
C LEU A 84 9.28 -5.67 1.34
N MET A 85 8.23 -4.90 1.58
CA MET A 85 7.50 -4.90 2.84
C MET A 85 6.35 -5.92 2.76
N VAL A 86 6.27 -6.85 3.70
CA VAL A 86 5.14 -7.77 3.84
C VAL A 86 4.56 -7.67 5.24
N ASP A 87 3.24 -7.82 5.36
CA ASP A 87 2.57 -7.92 6.66
C ASP A 87 2.55 -9.39 7.11
N GLY A 88 2.39 -9.67 8.40
CA GLY A 88 2.46 -11.03 8.95
C GLY A 88 1.39 -11.99 8.42
N ASP A 89 0.32 -11.45 7.84
CA ASP A 89 -0.78 -12.18 7.21
C ASP A 89 -0.74 -12.12 5.66
N GLU A 90 0.41 -11.76 5.07
CA GLU A 90 0.63 -11.74 3.62
C GLU A 90 1.61 -12.83 3.17
N VAL A 91 1.31 -13.46 2.03
CA VAL A 91 2.13 -14.52 1.42
C VAL A 91 2.37 -14.20 -0.06
N ALA A 92 3.62 -14.25 -0.50
CA ALA A 92 3.94 -14.07 -1.93
C ALA A 92 3.43 -15.26 -2.75
N SER A 93 2.81 -14.96 -3.92
CA SER A 93 2.52 -16.00 -4.91
C SER A 93 3.81 -16.54 -5.54
N THR A 94 3.77 -17.74 -6.09
CA THR A 94 4.87 -18.30 -6.87
C THR A 94 5.25 -17.37 -8.02
N ALA A 95 4.27 -16.80 -8.71
CA ALA A 95 4.49 -15.84 -9.79
C ALA A 95 5.21 -14.56 -9.32
N LEU A 96 4.89 -14.06 -8.12
CA LEU A 96 5.60 -12.90 -7.57
C LEU A 96 7.04 -13.24 -7.23
N VAL A 97 7.29 -14.41 -6.62
CA VAL A 97 8.65 -14.87 -6.31
C VAL A 97 9.51 -14.93 -7.57
N ASP A 98 8.96 -15.48 -8.66
CA ASP A 98 9.65 -15.56 -9.96
C ASP A 98 9.89 -14.18 -10.59
N ALA A 99 8.99 -13.22 -10.38
CA ALA A 99 9.12 -11.87 -10.93
C ALA A 99 10.11 -10.98 -10.16
N LEU A 100 10.30 -11.20 -8.85
CA LEU A 100 11.10 -10.33 -7.97
C LEU A 100 12.52 -10.03 -8.50
N PRO A 101 13.32 -10.99 -9.01
CA PRO A 101 14.65 -10.68 -9.54
C PRO A 101 14.62 -9.64 -10.67
N GLY A 102 13.65 -9.75 -11.57
CA GLY A 102 13.45 -8.77 -12.65
C GLY A 102 13.00 -7.39 -12.16
N LEU A 103 12.14 -7.35 -11.14
CA LEU A 103 11.69 -6.09 -10.52
C LEU A 103 12.82 -5.39 -9.76
N VAL A 104 13.68 -6.14 -9.08
CA VAL A 104 14.87 -5.61 -8.39
C VAL A 104 15.89 -5.06 -9.38
N ALA A 105 16.04 -5.70 -10.55
CA ALA A 105 16.93 -5.27 -11.61
C ALA A 105 16.39 -4.03 -12.39
N ASP A 106 15.13 -3.68 -12.25
CA ASP A 106 14.54 -2.49 -12.88
C ASP A 106 15.09 -1.21 -12.24
N GLY A 107 16.09 -0.62 -12.87
CA GLY A 107 16.73 0.60 -12.39
C GLY A 107 15.92 1.89 -12.61
N ALA A 108 14.82 1.83 -13.37
CA ALA A 108 14.02 2.99 -13.75
C ALA A 108 12.86 3.26 -12.77
N THR A 109 12.33 2.21 -12.12
CA THR A 109 11.17 2.29 -11.22
C THR A 109 11.63 2.43 -9.77
N THR A 110 11.00 3.33 -9.01
CA THR A 110 11.32 3.55 -7.59
C THR A 110 10.25 3.01 -6.64
N GLN A 111 9.06 2.73 -7.14
CA GLN A 111 7.97 2.12 -6.39
C GLN A 111 7.19 1.14 -7.26
N PHE A 112 6.88 -0.02 -6.70
CA PHE A 112 5.99 -0.99 -7.32
C PHE A 112 4.74 -1.16 -6.43
N ARG A 113 3.58 -1.13 -7.06
CA ARG A 113 2.31 -1.46 -6.44
C ARG A 113 1.99 -2.91 -6.74
N LEU A 114 2.09 -3.76 -5.75
CA LEU A 114 1.77 -5.17 -5.87
C LEU A 114 0.27 -5.38 -5.72
N ALA A 115 -0.33 -6.17 -6.60
CA ALA A 115 -1.71 -6.59 -6.44
C ALA A 115 -1.86 -7.52 -5.23
N ARG A 116 -2.91 -7.35 -4.44
CA ARG A 116 -3.19 -8.18 -3.28
C ARG A 116 -4.51 -8.92 -3.47
N ARG A 117 -4.49 -10.24 -3.28
CA ARG A 117 -5.64 -11.13 -3.33
C ARG A 117 -6.08 -11.49 -1.92
N TRP A 118 -7.31 -11.19 -1.56
CA TRP A 118 -7.90 -11.55 -0.29
C TRP A 118 -8.47 -12.97 -0.36
N CYS A 119 -7.84 -13.93 0.33
CA CYS A 119 -8.36 -15.29 0.42
C CYS A 119 -9.67 -15.32 1.17
N PHE A 120 -10.70 -15.97 0.60
CA PHE A 120 -12.02 -16.14 1.19
C PHE A 120 -12.87 -17.15 0.38
N PRO A 121 -13.63 -18.06 1.01
CA PRO A 121 -13.70 -18.32 2.45
C PRO A 121 -12.51 -19.10 3.01
N ASP A 122 -11.67 -19.63 2.13
CA ASP A 122 -10.45 -20.38 2.46
C ASP A 122 -9.32 -20.08 1.47
N GLU A 123 -8.22 -20.82 1.56
CA GLU A 123 -7.02 -20.63 0.71
C GLU A 123 -7.21 -21.06 -0.75
N THR A 124 -8.29 -21.80 -1.05
CA THR A 124 -8.53 -22.29 -2.42
C THR A 124 -9.15 -21.25 -3.33
N THR A 125 -9.67 -20.16 -2.74
CA THR A 125 -10.32 -19.09 -3.48
C THR A 125 -9.98 -17.71 -2.92
N TRP A 126 -10.18 -16.68 -3.76
CA TRP A 126 -9.93 -15.29 -3.40
C TRP A 126 -11.01 -14.38 -3.98
N LEU A 127 -11.23 -13.23 -3.36
CA LEU A 127 -12.23 -12.23 -3.74
C LEU A 127 -11.77 -11.46 -4.97
N ALA A 128 -12.39 -11.75 -6.13
CA ALA A 128 -12.01 -11.19 -7.44
C ALA A 128 -12.82 -9.94 -7.83
N GLU A 129 -13.61 -9.43 -6.93
CA GLU A 129 -14.47 -8.26 -7.14
C GLU A 129 -14.07 -7.11 -6.23
N ARG A 130 -14.51 -5.90 -6.58
CA ARG A 130 -14.29 -4.72 -5.73
C ARG A 130 -15.07 -4.84 -4.41
N PRO A 131 -14.51 -4.27 -3.34
CA PRO A 131 -13.26 -3.49 -3.27
C PRO A 131 -11.98 -4.32 -3.11
N TRP A 132 -12.05 -5.67 -3.07
CA TRP A 132 -10.92 -6.55 -2.79
C TRP A 132 -9.97 -6.75 -3.98
N TRP A 133 -10.43 -6.46 -5.22
CA TRP A 133 -9.61 -6.58 -6.42
C TRP A 133 -9.88 -5.48 -7.45
N PRO A 134 -8.84 -4.88 -8.03
CA PRO A 134 -7.44 -4.97 -7.62
C PRO A 134 -7.19 -4.13 -6.36
N ASP A 135 -6.58 -4.73 -5.34
CA ASP A 135 -6.10 -4.05 -4.14
C ASP A 135 -4.58 -3.84 -4.30
N LEU A 136 -4.19 -2.68 -4.80
CA LEU A 136 -2.81 -2.37 -5.16
C LEU A 136 -2.06 -1.79 -3.96
N GLN A 137 -1.16 -2.60 -3.38
CA GLN A 137 -0.40 -2.27 -2.20
C GLN A 137 1.02 -1.79 -2.53
N ARG A 138 1.46 -0.72 -1.90
CA ARG A 138 2.81 -0.13 -2.05
C ARG A 138 3.80 -0.93 -1.23
N ARG A 139 4.19 -2.12 -1.73
CA ARG A 139 4.98 -3.09 -0.97
C ARG A 139 6.44 -3.17 -1.38
N LEU A 140 6.79 -2.90 -2.63
CA LEU A 140 8.17 -2.94 -3.10
C LEU A 140 8.65 -1.53 -3.44
N VAL A 141 9.72 -1.10 -2.80
CA VAL A 141 10.24 0.27 -2.90
C VAL A 141 11.76 0.28 -3.02
N VAL A 142 12.27 1.33 -3.64
CA VAL A 142 13.72 1.62 -3.68
C VAL A 142 14.03 2.64 -2.60
N GLN A 143 14.91 2.30 -1.67
CA GLN A 143 15.35 3.21 -0.62
C GLN A 143 16.10 4.40 -1.18
N GLY A 144 15.83 5.58 -0.64
CA GLY A 144 16.47 6.83 -1.00
C GLY A 144 16.17 7.94 0.01
N PRO A 145 16.82 9.10 -0.12
CA PRO A 145 16.63 10.22 0.80
C PRO A 145 15.21 10.77 0.80
N ASP A 146 14.50 10.60 -0.32
CA ASP A 146 13.15 11.13 -0.54
C ASP A 146 12.06 10.12 -0.20
N LEU A 147 12.41 8.89 0.22
CA LEU A 147 11.43 7.90 0.63
C LEU A 147 10.72 8.37 1.90
N ASP A 148 9.42 8.58 1.79
CA ASP A 148 8.54 9.05 2.87
C ASP A 148 7.28 8.19 2.99
N PHE A 149 6.70 8.16 4.19
CA PHE A 149 5.55 7.31 4.52
C PHE A 149 4.42 8.13 5.13
N ASP A 150 3.19 7.77 4.76
CA ASP A 150 2.01 8.24 5.46
C ASP A 150 1.82 7.44 6.76
N PRO A 151 1.90 8.09 7.93
CA PRO A 151 1.74 7.41 9.22
C PRO A 151 0.28 7.11 9.58
N ALA A 152 -0.69 7.49 8.75
CA ALA A 152 -2.10 7.22 9.00
C ALA A 152 -2.47 5.77 8.69
N VAL A 153 -3.60 5.30 9.24
CA VAL A 153 -4.19 3.99 8.89
C VAL A 153 -4.36 3.86 7.38
N HIS A 154 -3.95 2.72 6.82
CA HIS A 154 -3.86 2.48 5.37
C HIS A 154 -2.92 3.45 4.64
N GLY A 155 -2.09 4.15 5.37
CA GLY A 155 -1.02 4.94 4.82
C GLY A 155 0.04 4.05 4.14
N GLY A 156 0.72 4.61 3.17
CA GLY A 156 1.78 3.90 2.46
C GLY A 156 2.91 4.84 2.09
N VAL A 157 3.76 4.43 1.17
CA VAL A 157 4.83 5.28 0.64
C VAL A 157 4.22 6.50 -0.03
N ARG A 158 4.60 7.70 0.43
CA ARG A 158 4.10 8.97 -0.10
C ARG A 158 4.81 9.43 -1.35
N HIS A 159 6.10 9.19 -1.40
CA HIS A 159 6.96 9.80 -2.40
C HIS A 159 7.93 8.79 -2.99
N ALA A 160 7.60 8.30 -4.17
CA ALA A 160 8.48 7.48 -4.98
C ALA A 160 7.96 7.47 -6.43
N THR A 161 8.75 7.97 -7.36
CA THR A 161 8.41 8.02 -8.78
C THR A 161 9.64 7.69 -9.62
N PRO A 162 9.47 7.00 -10.75
CA PRO A 162 8.22 6.50 -11.32
C PRO A 162 7.66 5.28 -10.59
N VAL A 163 6.37 5.00 -10.81
CA VAL A 163 5.60 3.90 -10.19
C VAL A 163 5.20 2.89 -11.25
N ARG A 164 5.28 1.61 -10.90
CA ARG A 164 4.83 0.50 -11.75
C ARG A 164 3.85 -0.40 -10.99
N HIS A 165 2.79 -0.84 -11.66
CA HIS A 165 1.88 -1.85 -11.15
C HIS A 165 2.41 -3.25 -11.49
N VAL A 166 2.30 -4.15 -10.51
CA VAL A 166 2.72 -5.54 -10.60
C VAL A 166 1.51 -6.40 -10.24
N LEU A 167 1.08 -7.23 -11.16
CA LEU A 167 -0.15 -8.02 -11.00
C LEU A 167 0.12 -9.41 -10.40
N GLU A 168 1.37 -9.83 -10.32
CA GLU A 168 1.82 -10.99 -9.56
C GLU A 168 1.52 -10.74 -8.08
N PRO A 169 0.57 -11.49 -7.47
CA PRO A 169 -0.05 -11.05 -6.24
C PRO A 169 0.70 -11.42 -4.97
N LEU A 170 0.45 -10.62 -3.93
CA LEU A 170 0.48 -11.09 -2.56
C LEU A 170 -0.89 -11.65 -2.19
N TYR A 171 -0.95 -12.76 -1.45
CA TYR A 171 -2.17 -13.25 -0.82
C TYR A 171 -2.30 -12.66 0.57
N HIS A 172 -3.51 -12.22 0.91
CA HIS A 172 -3.85 -11.68 2.23
C HIS A 172 -4.78 -12.64 2.95
N LEU A 173 -4.32 -13.15 4.06
CA LEU A 173 -4.96 -14.23 4.78
C LEU A 173 -5.88 -13.79 5.94
N ALA A 174 -6.05 -12.49 6.16
CA ALA A 174 -6.82 -11.97 7.29
C ALA A 174 -8.24 -12.58 7.39
N CYS A 175 -8.92 -12.80 6.24
CA CYS A 175 -10.26 -13.38 6.25
C CYS A 175 -10.30 -14.90 6.51
N VAL A 176 -9.15 -15.58 6.40
CA VAL A 176 -9.02 -17.02 6.66
C VAL A 176 -8.44 -17.28 8.05
N GLN A 177 -7.47 -16.45 8.49
CA GLN A 177 -6.76 -16.66 9.74
C GLN A 177 -7.44 -16.05 10.95
N VAL A 178 -8.16 -14.93 10.77
CA VAL A 178 -8.71 -14.14 11.88
C VAL A 178 -10.22 -14.35 11.95
N PRO A 179 -10.77 -14.74 13.11
CA PRO A 179 -12.20 -14.90 13.31
C PRO A 179 -12.98 -13.61 12.96
N PHE A 180 -14.16 -13.76 12.41
CA PHE A 180 -15.02 -12.64 11.99
C PHE A 180 -15.19 -11.57 13.09
N ALA A 181 -15.42 -11.99 14.34
CA ALA A 181 -15.60 -11.07 15.46
C ALA A 181 -14.37 -10.16 15.66
N GLU A 182 -13.17 -10.72 15.62
CA GLU A 182 -11.92 -9.98 15.79
C GLU A 182 -11.66 -9.06 14.59
N ARG A 183 -11.95 -9.51 13.36
CA ARG A 183 -11.85 -8.66 12.17
C ARG A 183 -12.78 -7.45 12.25
N ARG A 184 -14.01 -7.66 12.74
CA ARG A 184 -14.98 -6.58 12.97
C ARG A 184 -14.47 -5.57 14.01
N ASP A 185 -13.85 -6.03 15.08
CA ASP A 185 -13.30 -5.15 16.11
C ASP A 185 -12.07 -4.39 15.58
N ARG A 186 -11.22 -5.03 14.76
CA ARG A 186 -10.13 -4.38 14.02
C ARG A 186 -10.67 -3.28 13.10
N ALA A 187 -11.72 -3.57 12.34
CA ALA A 187 -12.36 -2.60 11.45
C ALA A 187 -12.89 -1.37 12.20
N ARG A 188 -13.54 -1.58 13.36
CA ARG A 188 -14.03 -0.49 14.23
C ARG A 188 -12.88 0.37 14.74
N ARG A 189 -11.79 -0.25 15.18
CA ARG A 189 -10.61 0.47 15.66
C ARG A 189 -9.98 1.31 14.53
N TYR A 190 -9.86 0.77 13.34
CA TYR A 190 -9.35 1.52 12.18
C TYR A 190 -10.25 2.69 11.81
N GLU A 191 -11.57 2.52 11.90
CA GLU A 191 -12.51 3.61 11.70
C GLU A 191 -12.38 4.71 12.77
N GLN A 192 -12.07 4.36 14.01
CA GLN A 192 -11.79 5.34 15.07
C GLN A 192 -10.48 6.10 14.84
N LEU A 193 -9.45 5.43 14.34
CA LEU A 193 -8.15 6.03 14.07
C LEU A 193 -8.14 6.91 12.82
N ARG A 194 -8.97 6.57 11.83
CA ARG A 194 -9.13 7.34 10.59
C ARG A 194 -10.58 7.23 10.10
N PRO A 195 -11.47 8.07 10.63
CA PRO A 195 -12.89 8.01 10.29
C PRO A 195 -13.17 8.48 8.86
N GLY A 196 -14.24 7.95 8.28
CA GLY A 196 -14.79 8.42 7.01
C GLY A 196 -14.08 7.92 5.76
N LEU A 197 -13.24 6.89 5.85
CA LEU A 197 -12.70 6.23 4.66
C LEU A 197 -13.81 5.44 3.95
N VAL A 198 -13.96 5.71 2.64
CA VAL A 198 -14.95 5.05 1.80
C VAL A 198 -14.26 4.04 0.87
N ALA A 199 -14.80 2.83 0.80
CA ALA A 199 -14.35 1.81 -0.13
C ALA A 199 -14.75 2.15 -1.57
N VAL A 200 -14.00 1.67 -2.53
CA VAL A 200 -14.42 1.72 -3.95
C VAL A 200 -15.71 0.92 -4.09
N GLY A 201 -16.75 1.56 -4.61
CA GLY A 201 -18.11 1.00 -4.67
C GLY A 201 -19.03 1.47 -3.52
N GLY A 202 -18.51 2.30 -2.60
CA GLY A 202 -19.26 2.87 -1.48
C GLY A 202 -19.18 2.06 -0.19
N GLY A 203 -19.70 2.64 0.89
CA GLY A 203 -19.65 2.06 2.23
C GLY A 203 -18.34 2.31 2.98
N PRO A 204 -18.32 2.09 4.32
CA PRO A 204 -17.13 2.28 5.13
C PRO A 204 -16.03 1.28 4.72
N MET A 205 -14.84 1.79 4.37
CA MET A 205 -13.74 0.98 3.83
C MET A 205 -13.39 -0.20 4.73
N ASN A 206 -13.16 0.07 6.01
CA ASN A 206 -12.73 -0.97 6.94
C ASN A 206 -13.80 -2.04 7.16
N ALA A 207 -15.05 -1.65 7.36
CA ALA A 207 -16.16 -2.61 7.52
C ALA A 207 -16.34 -3.47 6.27
N THR A 208 -16.22 -2.88 5.09
CA THR A 208 -16.36 -3.59 3.82
C THR A 208 -15.24 -4.61 3.62
N LEU A 209 -13.97 -4.18 3.74
CA LEU A 209 -12.81 -5.03 3.48
C LEU A 209 -12.72 -6.23 4.43
N TYR A 210 -13.02 -6.03 5.72
CA TYR A 210 -12.87 -7.06 6.74
C TYR A 210 -14.12 -7.92 7.00
N SER A 211 -15.22 -7.69 6.27
CA SER A 211 -16.48 -8.41 6.45
C SER A 211 -17.11 -8.90 5.14
N PRO A 212 -16.39 -9.71 4.35
CA PRO A 212 -16.93 -10.24 3.09
C PRO A 212 -18.20 -11.08 3.30
N GLU A 213 -18.39 -11.67 4.48
CA GLU A 213 -19.60 -12.44 4.84
C GLU A 213 -20.90 -11.64 4.72
N HIS A 214 -20.84 -10.32 4.74
CA HIS A 214 -22.02 -9.47 4.59
C HIS A 214 -22.51 -9.33 3.14
N PHE A 215 -21.77 -9.87 2.18
CA PHE A 215 -22.05 -9.72 0.75
C PHE A 215 -22.55 -11.06 0.19
N ALA A 216 -23.86 -11.20 0.02
CA ALA A 216 -24.50 -12.44 -0.43
C ALA A 216 -24.18 -12.85 -1.89
N THR A 217 -23.64 -11.94 -2.69
CA THR A 217 -23.43 -12.14 -4.13
C THR A 217 -21.96 -12.36 -4.51
N LEU A 218 -21.05 -12.50 -3.55
CA LEU A 218 -19.62 -12.70 -3.82
C LEU A 218 -19.39 -13.96 -4.67
N ARG A 219 -18.51 -13.83 -5.66
CA ARG A 219 -18.06 -14.92 -6.54
C ARG A 219 -16.55 -15.04 -6.47
N PRO A 220 -16.02 -15.74 -5.45
CA PRO A 220 -14.58 -15.95 -5.34
C PRO A 220 -14.03 -16.66 -6.57
N ALA A 221 -12.85 -16.22 -7.02
CA ALA A 221 -12.11 -16.88 -8.09
C ALA A 221 -11.18 -17.96 -7.51
N PRO A 222 -10.85 -19.02 -8.28
CA PRO A 222 -9.95 -20.05 -7.80
C PRO A 222 -8.52 -19.53 -7.64
N THR A 223 -7.86 -19.95 -6.57
CA THR A 223 -6.42 -19.79 -6.37
C THR A 223 -5.66 -20.83 -7.22
N PRO A 224 -4.56 -20.46 -7.90
CA PRO A 224 -3.71 -21.43 -8.60
C PRO A 224 -3.27 -22.57 -7.70
N PRO A 225 -3.22 -23.84 -8.20
CA PRO A 225 -2.92 -25.02 -7.37
C PRO A 225 -1.59 -24.94 -6.62
N ASP A 226 -0.53 -24.43 -7.27
CA ASP A 226 0.79 -24.28 -6.65
C ASP A 226 0.75 -23.28 -5.48
N ASP A 227 0.02 -22.18 -5.64
CA ASP A 227 -0.19 -21.20 -4.57
C ASP A 227 -1.04 -21.78 -3.44
N VAL A 228 -2.08 -22.59 -3.75
CA VAL A 228 -2.88 -23.29 -2.72
C VAL A 228 -2.02 -24.12 -1.80
N GLU A 229 -1.05 -24.87 -2.35
CA GLU A 229 -0.16 -25.70 -1.54
C GLU A 229 0.74 -24.86 -0.63
N VAL A 230 1.25 -23.73 -1.14
CA VAL A 230 2.03 -22.77 -0.35
C VAL A 230 1.17 -22.20 0.79
N LEU A 231 -0.04 -21.75 0.49
CA LEU A 231 -0.95 -21.16 1.47
C LEU A 231 -1.36 -22.15 2.55
N ARG A 232 -1.65 -23.42 2.18
CA ARG A 232 -1.93 -24.49 3.14
C ARG A 232 -0.79 -24.73 4.10
N ARG A 233 0.44 -24.77 3.59
CA ARG A 233 1.63 -24.93 4.43
C ARG A 233 1.76 -23.80 5.42
N VAL A 234 1.55 -22.55 4.99
CA VAL A 234 1.58 -21.38 5.87
C VAL A 234 0.48 -21.44 6.92
N LEU A 235 -0.77 -21.76 6.51
CA LEU A 235 -1.91 -21.80 7.43
C LEU A 235 -1.81 -22.90 8.49
N ARG A 236 -1.14 -24.03 8.15
CA ARG A 236 -0.92 -25.16 9.08
C ARG A 236 0.29 -24.97 9.98
N ALA A 237 1.14 -24.00 9.68
CA ALA A 237 2.31 -23.76 10.50
C ALA A 237 1.89 -23.27 11.89
N THR A 238 2.18 -24.09 12.89
CA THR A 238 1.99 -23.76 14.31
C THR A 238 3.31 -24.00 15.00
N ALA A 239 3.67 -23.14 15.95
CA ALA A 239 4.77 -23.45 16.85
C ALA A 239 4.34 -24.63 17.72
N ASP A 240 5.14 -25.68 17.76
CA ASP A 240 5.06 -26.66 18.82
C ASP A 240 5.21 -25.94 20.17
N ASP A 241 4.68 -26.53 21.24
CA ASP A 241 4.66 -25.96 22.59
C ASP A 241 5.96 -25.20 22.90
N PRO A 242 5.92 -23.96 23.41
CA PRO A 242 7.07 -23.09 23.57
C PRO A 242 8.01 -23.61 24.66
N GLN A 243 8.74 -24.67 24.38
CA GLN A 243 9.85 -25.19 25.23
C GLN A 243 11.20 -24.53 24.87
N GLY A 244 11.17 -23.58 23.94
CA GLY A 244 12.36 -22.88 23.49
C GLY A 244 12.93 -21.92 24.54
N ARG A 245 14.25 -21.79 24.54
CA ARG A 245 14.92 -20.72 25.27
C ARG A 245 14.49 -19.38 24.67
N GLU A 246 14.14 -18.43 25.53
CA GLU A 246 13.85 -17.06 25.10
C GLU A 246 15.08 -16.50 24.36
N PRO A 247 14.96 -16.09 23.07
CA PRO A 247 16.07 -15.48 22.38
C PRO A 247 16.35 -14.09 22.94
N ASP A 248 17.63 -13.78 23.09
CA ASP A 248 18.09 -12.43 23.50
C ASP A 248 17.96 -11.49 22.29
N LEU A 249 16.81 -10.82 22.19
CA LEU A 249 16.48 -9.93 21.07
C LEU A 249 16.34 -8.48 21.55
N PRO A 250 16.89 -7.51 20.80
CA PRO A 250 16.78 -6.11 21.17
C PRO A 250 15.30 -5.67 21.17
N LEU A 251 14.93 -4.91 22.21
CA LEU A 251 13.62 -4.25 22.32
C LEU A 251 13.78 -2.77 21.96
N VAL A 252 13.03 -2.32 20.97
CA VAL A 252 13.02 -0.93 20.52
C VAL A 252 11.79 -0.23 21.08
N GLY A 253 12.00 0.89 21.77
CA GLY A 253 10.94 1.68 22.40
C GLY A 253 10.11 2.48 21.38
N ALA A 254 8.83 2.72 21.71
CA ALA A 254 7.90 3.50 20.89
C ALA A 254 8.42 4.92 20.56
N GLY A 255 9.17 5.54 21.46
CA GLY A 255 9.79 6.85 21.25
C GLY A 255 10.84 6.85 20.15
N GLU A 256 11.67 5.80 20.07
CA GLU A 256 12.65 5.64 18.98
C GLU A 256 11.97 5.43 17.63
N ILE A 257 10.92 4.61 17.59
CA ILE A 257 10.11 4.39 16.38
C ILE A 257 9.48 5.70 15.91
N ALA A 258 8.88 6.46 16.83
CA ALA A 258 8.23 7.73 16.55
C ALA A 258 9.20 8.79 16.01
N ALA A 259 10.46 8.75 16.37
CA ALA A 259 11.50 9.67 15.87
C ALA A 259 11.76 9.53 14.36
N HIS A 260 11.33 8.44 13.74
CA HIS A 260 11.39 8.23 12.30
C HIS A 260 10.20 8.78 11.53
N VAL A 261 9.15 9.25 12.23
CA VAL A 261 7.99 9.92 11.65
C VAL A 261 8.26 11.42 11.59
N ARG A 262 8.24 12.01 10.41
CA ARG A 262 8.50 13.46 10.27
C ARG A 262 7.31 14.30 10.73
N PRO A 263 7.48 15.30 11.61
CA PRO A 263 6.43 16.28 11.96
C PRO A 263 6.34 17.41 10.93
N ASP A 264 5.19 18.08 10.88
CA ASP A 264 4.82 19.12 9.90
C ASP A 264 4.75 20.53 10.49
N PRO A 265 5.18 21.57 9.79
CA PRO A 265 4.76 22.97 10.00
C PRO A 265 4.43 23.74 8.71
N LEU A 266 3.63 24.80 8.81
CA LEU A 266 2.91 25.49 7.74
C LEU A 266 3.21 26.97 7.59
N ALA A 267 3.10 27.55 6.39
CA ALA A 267 2.86 28.98 6.13
C ALA A 267 2.47 29.31 4.68
N ASP A 268 2.01 30.53 4.44
CA ASP A 268 1.11 31.05 3.43
C ASP A 268 1.77 31.68 2.19
N GLN A 269 1.13 31.59 1.00
CA GLN A 269 1.17 32.45 -0.21
C GLN A 269 1.91 31.98 -1.46
N GLY A 270 1.18 31.98 -2.58
CA GLY A 270 1.68 31.94 -3.95
C GLY A 270 1.72 30.57 -4.61
N TYR A 271 0.62 30.20 -5.26
CA TYR A 271 0.41 28.88 -5.85
C TYR A 271 0.90 28.80 -7.30
N ALA A 272 2.15 28.41 -7.50
CA ALA A 272 2.64 27.95 -8.79
C ALA A 272 2.99 26.46 -8.67
N VAL A 273 2.43 25.63 -9.52
CA VAL A 273 2.62 24.17 -9.49
C VAL A 273 2.95 23.64 -10.86
N ASP A 274 3.72 22.56 -10.88
CA ASP A 274 3.81 21.64 -11.99
C ASP A 274 3.16 20.30 -11.59
N LEU A 275 2.31 19.76 -12.44
CA LEU A 275 1.57 18.54 -12.22
C LEU A 275 1.99 17.48 -13.22
N ARG A 276 2.33 16.31 -12.74
CA ARG A 276 2.68 15.18 -13.58
C ARG A 276 1.97 13.91 -13.13
N VAL A 277 1.24 13.26 -14.05
CA VAL A 277 0.76 11.89 -13.84
C VAL A 277 1.96 10.95 -13.92
N VAL A 278 2.18 10.17 -12.86
CA VAL A 278 3.42 9.38 -12.71
C VAL A 278 3.24 7.90 -13.03
N GLU A 279 2.03 7.47 -13.31
CA GLU A 279 1.73 6.10 -13.70
C GLU A 279 1.92 5.92 -15.22
N LEU A 280 2.57 4.82 -15.60
CA LEU A 280 2.93 4.55 -17.00
C LEU A 280 1.81 3.91 -17.81
N ASP A 281 0.91 3.15 -17.18
CA ASP A 281 -0.17 2.43 -17.85
C ASP A 281 -1.44 2.47 -17.00
N LEU A 282 -2.27 3.48 -17.28
CA LEU A 282 -3.52 3.70 -16.56
C LEU A 282 -4.63 2.87 -17.20
N ARG A 283 -5.03 1.79 -16.53
CA ARG A 283 -6.13 0.92 -16.96
C ARG A 283 -7.15 0.75 -15.85
N THR A 284 -8.41 0.63 -16.21
CA THR A 284 -9.51 0.38 -15.28
C THR A 284 -10.68 -0.30 -15.97
N GLU A 285 -11.69 -0.70 -15.19
CA GLU A 285 -12.93 -1.29 -15.67
C GLU A 285 -14.06 -0.26 -15.74
N PRO A 286 -15.06 -0.47 -16.60
CA PRO A 286 -16.22 0.40 -16.71
C PRO A 286 -16.96 0.60 -15.37
N GLY A 287 -17.40 1.82 -15.11
CA GLY A 287 -18.18 2.16 -13.92
C GLY A 287 -17.44 2.11 -12.59
N ASN A 288 -16.18 1.68 -12.61
CA ASN A 288 -15.38 1.50 -11.42
C ASN A 288 -14.42 2.68 -11.25
N ASP A 289 -14.67 3.51 -10.23
CA ASP A 289 -13.75 4.57 -9.87
C ASP A 289 -12.35 4.01 -9.60
N THR A 290 -11.33 4.68 -10.08
CA THR A 290 -9.94 4.27 -9.93
C THR A 290 -9.13 5.37 -9.28
N TYR A 291 -7.85 5.10 -9.03
CA TYR A 291 -6.93 6.10 -8.50
C TYR A 291 -5.82 6.34 -9.50
N VAL A 292 -5.35 7.58 -9.54
CA VAL A 292 -4.19 8.01 -10.30
C VAL A 292 -3.17 8.64 -9.38
N LEU A 293 -1.90 8.35 -9.59
CA LEU A 293 -0.82 9.02 -8.90
C LEU A 293 -0.42 10.28 -9.64
N VAL A 294 -0.47 11.39 -8.92
CA VAL A 294 -0.12 12.71 -9.43
C VAL A 294 1.04 13.26 -8.59
N GLU A 295 2.14 13.54 -9.23
CA GLU A 295 3.22 14.32 -8.62
C GLU A 295 2.85 15.79 -8.70
N VAL A 296 2.81 16.43 -7.55
CA VAL A 296 2.57 17.86 -7.37
C VAL A 296 3.89 18.49 -6.99
N THR A 297 4.48 19.28 -7.86
CA THR A 297 5.71 20.04 -7.60
C THR A 297 5.36 21.50 -7.35
N ASN A 298 5.75 22.02 -6.20
CA ASN A 298 5.63 23.44 -5.90
C ASN A 298 6.73 24.23 -6.62
N THR A 299 6.36 25.00 -7.62
CA THR A 299 7.25 25.91 -8.35
C THR A 299 7.14 27.35 -7.87
N GLY A 300 6.31 27.60 -6.85
CA GLY A 300 6.14 28.90 -6.21
C GLY A 300 7.13 29.19 -5.09
N PRO A 301 7.10 30.40 -4.54
CA PRO A 301 8.00 30.84 -3.48
C PRO A 301 7.55 30.47 -2.06
N ALA A 302 6.32 29.96 -1.89
CA ALA A 302 5.72 29.66 -0.59
C ALA A 302 5.18 28.24 -0.53
N ASP A 303 5.03 27.67 0.67
CA ASP A 303 4.49 26.33 0.89
C ASP A 303 3.06 26.20 0.37
N ILE A 304 2.75 25.10 -0.29
CA ILE A 304 1.35 24.73 -0.60
C ILE A 304 0.84 23.90 0.59
N PRO A 305 -0.15 24.42 1.34
CA PRO A 305 -0.62 23.79 2.56
C PRO A 305 -1.49 22.57 2.28
N HIS A 306 -1.36 21.54 3.12
CA HIS A 306 -2.15 20.31 3.02
C HIS A 306 -3.36 20.26 3.96
N ARG A 307 -3.37 21.09 4.98
CA ARG A 307 -4.42 21.09 5.99
C ARG A 307 -5.45 22.19 5.74
N ASP A 308 -6.67 21.93 6.19
CA ASP A 308 -7.73 22.88 6.26
C ASP A 308 -7.37 23.98 7.27
N ALA A 309 -6.70 25.02 6.80
CA ALA A 309 -6.63 26.29 7.54
C ALA A 309 -7.89 27.10 7.17
N PRO A 310 -8.35 28.06 8.00
CA PRO A 310 -9.48 28.90 7.64
C PRO A 310 -9.31 29.54 6.25
N GLY A 311 -10.11 29.07 5.27
CA GLY A 311 -10.07 29.55 3.90
C GLY A 311 -9.11 28.84 2.93
N VAL A 312 -8.41 27.79 3.37
CA VAL A 312 -7.47 27.05 2.52
C VAL A 312 -7.77 25.55 2.56
N GLN A 313 -8.20 24.98 1.43
CA GLN A 313 -8.41 23.56 1.23
C GLN A 313 -7.86 23.17 -0.13
N VAL A 314 -6.55 22.94 -0.23
CA VAL A 314 -5.94 22.55 -1.49
C VAL A 314 -6.11 21.04 -1.72
N ARG A 315 -6.69 20.69 -2.87
CA ARG A 315 -6.91 19.32 -3.29
C ARG A 315 -6.42 19.09 -4.71
N VAL A 316 -5.98 17.88 -4.98
CA VAL A 316 -5.82 17.38 -6.36
C VAL A 316 -7.20 16.95 -6.85
N ALA A 317 -7.63 17.50 -7.98
CA ALA A 317 -8.86 17.16 -8.65
C ALA A 317 -8.56 16.42 -9.96
N ALA A 318 -9.22 15.29 -10.19
CA ALA A 318 -9.02 14.46 -11.38
C ALA A 318 -10.35 14.06 -12.01
N ARG A 319 -10.42 14.04 -13.36
CA ARG A 319 -11.61 13.62 -14.11
C ARG A 319 -11.24 13.05 -15.46
N LEU A 320 -12.13 12.21 -15.99
CA LEU A 320 -12.07 11.75 -17.36
C LEU A 320 -12.94 12.62 -18.26
N LEU A 321 -12.43 12.93 -19.44
CA LEU A 321 -13.16 13.68 -20.47
C LEU A 321 -13.69 12.70 -21.53
N ASP A 322 -14.89 12.95 -22.02
CA ASP A 322 -15.40 12.25 -23.18
C ASP A 322 -14.50 12.54 -24.39
N PRO A 323 -13.97 11.53 -25.07
CA PRO A 323 -13.01 11.73 -26.15
C PRO A 323 -13.56 12.44 -27.40
N ALA A 324 -14.87 12.40 -27.60
CA ALA A 324 -15.54 13.02 -28.76
C ALA A 324 -15.90 14.49 -28.50
N THR A 325 -16.31 14.81 -27.29
CA THR A 325 -16.84 16.13 -26.94
C THR A 325 -15.91 16.98 -26.08
N GLY A 326 -14.94 16.34 -25.41
CA GLY A 326 -14.06 17.00 -24.41
C GLY A 326 -14.77 17.42 -23.12
N VAL A 327 -16.05 17.07 -22.96
CA VAL A 327 -16.85 17.35 -21.77
C VAL A 327 -16.53 16.30 -20.68
N PRO A 328 -16.63 16.61 -19.38
CA PRO A 328 -16.46 15.61 -18.33
C PRO A 328 -17.40 14.43 -18.50
N ALA A 329 -16.85 13.22 -18.58
CA ALA A 329 -17.62 11.97 -18.69
C ALA A 329 -18.35 11.65 -17.38
N ARG A 330 -17.77 12.05 -16.23
CA ARG A 330 -18.34 12.05 -14.87
C ARG A 330 -17.82 13.27 -14.10
N GLY A 331 -18.19 13.39 -12.83
CA GLY A 331 -17.72 14.48 -11.97
C GLY A 331 -16.22 14.42 -11.65
N TRP A 332 -15.76 15.36 -10.84
CA TRP A 332 -14.42 15.39 -10.30
C TRP A 332 -14.25 14.39 -9.15
N GLY A 333 -13.16 13.64 -9.15
CA GLY A 333 -12.63 13.03 -7.95
C GLY A 333 -11.67 13.98 -7.27
N MET A 334 -11.68 14.02 -5.94
CA MET A 334 -10.89 14.93 -5.13
C MET A 334 -10.02 14.18 -4.15
N ALA A 335 -8.76 14.61 -3.98
CA ALA A 335 -7.85 14.07 -2.98
C ALA A 335 -7.11 15.18 -2.24
N PRO A 336 -7.00 15.13 -0.90
CA PRO A 336 -6.18 16.07 -0.16
C PRO A 336 -4.69 15.84 -0.44
N LEU A 337 -3.89 16.87 -0.31
CA LEU A 337 -2.44 16.73 -0.29
C LEU A 337 -2.02 15.90 0.94
N PRO A 338 -1.05 14.99 0.82
CA PRO A 338 -0.60 14.15 1.94
C PRO A 338 0.28 14.90 2.97
N GLY A 339 0.66 16.10 2.67
CA GLY A 339 1.47 17.00 3.48
C GLY A 339 1.74 18.28 2.71
N ASP A 340 2.33 19.28 3.36
CA ASP A 340 2.73 20.51 2.69
C ASP A 340 3.71 20.25 1.56
N VAL A 341 3.66 21.09 0.54
CA VAL A 341 4.60 21.04 -0.57
C VAL A 341 5.46 22.32 -0.52
N PRO A 342 6.65 22.25 0.09
CA PRO A 342 7.55 23.40 0.14
C PRO A 342 8.04 23.81 -1.25
N PRO A 343 8.52 25.05 -1.42
CA PRO A 343 9.12 25.54 -2.67
C PRO A 343 10.18 24.61 -3.23
N GLY A 344 10.06 24.28 -4.53
CA GLY A 344 10.97 23.36 -5.22
C GLY A 344 10.87 21.90 -4.81
N ARG A 345 9.86 21.54 -4.00
CA ARG A 345 9.61 20.15 -3.57
C ARG A 345 8.37 19.57 -4.22
N SER A 346 8.34 18.25 -4.27
CA SER A 346 7.20 17.50 -4.82
C SER A 346 6.54 16.63 -3.76
N ARG A 347 5.24 16.33 -3.99
CA ARG A 347 4.48 15.30 -3.29
C ARG A 347 3.74 14.47 -4.32
N VAL A 348 3.59 13.18 -4.05
CA VAL A 348 2.74 12.32 -4.86
C VAL A 348 1.40 12.16 -4.16
N VAL A 349 0.35 12.44 -4.88
CA VAL A 349 -1.04 12.38 -4.43
C VAL A 349 -1.75 11.27 -5.17
N GLU A 350 -2.48 10.46 -4.44
CA GLU A 350 -3.39 9.47 -4.99
C GLU A 350 -4.77 10.11 -5.15
N ALA A 351 -5.11 10.48 -6.38
CA ALA A 351 -6.36 11.13 -6.70
C ALA A 351 -7.39 10.11 -7.20
N LEU A 352 -8.60 10.15 -6.64
CA LEU A 352 -9.74 9.38 -7.14
C LEU A 352 -10.11 9.89 -8.54
N VAL A 353 -10.41 8.96 -9.45
CA VAL A 353 -10.88 9.26 -10.80
C VAL A 353 -12.22 8.55 -11.02
N PRO A 354 -13.33 9.28 -11.11
CA PRO A 354 -14.63 8.70 -11.49
C PRO A 354 -14.58 8.14 -12.91
N VAL A 355 -14.92 6.86 -13.08
CA VAL A 355 -14.80 6.15 -14.35
C VAL A 355 -16.16 5.96 -15.00
N PRO A 356 -16.33 6.28 -16.31
CA PRO A 356 -17.58 6.07 -17.04
C PRO A 356 -17.87 4.58 -17.27
N ASP A 357 -19.13 4.26 -17.56
CA ASP A 357 -19.61 2.89 -17.78
C ASP A 357 -19.23 2.31 -19.18
N ALA A 358 -18.67 3.12 -20.06
CA ALA A 358 -18.31 2.69 -21.40
C ALA A 358 -16.81 2.39 -21.51
N VAL A 359 -16.49 1.32 -22.22
CA VAL A 359 -15.10 1.00 -22.62
C VAL A 359 -14.56 2.05 -23.58
N GLY A 360 -13.26 2.34 -23.49
CA GLY A 360 -12.64 3.32 -24.38
C GLY A 360 -11.32 3.87 -23.85
N ARG A 361 -10.75 4.81 -24.58
CA ARG A 361 -9.60 5.59 -24.17
C ARG A 361 -10.06 7.00 -23.83
N TYR A 362 -9.90 7.39 -22.60
CA TYR A 362 -10.38 8.66 -22.07
C TYR A 362 -9.20 9.58 -21.73
N PRO A 363 -9.19 10.84 -22.22
CA PRO A 363 -8.29 11.84 -21.68
C PRO A 363 -8.55 12.03 -20.19
N LEU A 364 -7.51 11.89 -19.38
CA LEU A 364 -7.49 12.26 -17.97
C LEU A 364 -7.03 13.71 -17.86
N GLU A 365 -7.77 14.52 -17.15
CA GLU A 365 -7.39 15.88 -16.77
C GLU A 365 -7.24 15.96 -15.25
N VAL A 366 -6.11 16.49 -14.80
CA VAL A 366 -5.79 16.68 -13.37
C VAL A 366 -5.37 18.12 -13.14
N ASP A 367 -5.96 18.77 -12.15
CA ASP A 367 -5.59 20.12 -11.71
C ASP A 367 -5.61 20.21 -10.17
N LEU A 368 -5.05 21.28 -9.62
CA LEU A 368 -5.25 21.63 -8.23
C LEU A 368 -6.38 22.61 -8.08
N VAL A 369 -7.10 22.47 -6.97
CA VAL A 369 -8.14 23.41 -6.57
C VAL A 369 -7.94 23.77 -5.10
N ASN A 370 -8.00 25.07 -4.79
CA ASN A 370 -8.27 25.54 -3.45
C ASN A 370 -9.79 25.66 -3.33
N GLU A 371 -10.43 24.70 -2.65
CA GLU A 371 -11.89 24.65 -2.53
C GLU A 371 -12.43 25.99 -2.01
N ARG A 372 -13.53 26.47 -2.64
CA ARG A 372 -14.18 27.76 -2.35
C ARG A 372 -13.38 29.02 -2.71
N ALA A 373 -12.17 28.89 -3.25
CA ALA A 373 -11.35 30.01 -3.65
C ALA A 373 -11.10 30.04 -5.17
N ARG A 374 -10.30 29.10 -5.68
CA ARG A 374 -9.95 29.07 -7.12
C ARG A 374 -9.32 27.75 -7.57
N TRP A 375 -9.35 27.51 -8.87
CA TRP A 375 -8.50 26.54 -9.57
C TRP A 375 -7.09 27.11 -9.75
N PHE A 376 -6.11 26.24 -9.86
CA PHE A 376 -4.73 26.65 -10.18
C PHE A 376 -4.56 26.92 -11.68
N ASP A 377 -5.50 26.43 -12.52
CA ASP A 377 -5.53 26.63 -13.97
C ASP A 377 -4.26 26.18 -14.69
N ARG A 378 -3.68 25.08 -14.22
CA ARG A 378 -2.49 24.43 -14.78
C ARG A 378 -2.69 22.92 -14.92
N PRO A 379 -3.72 22.49 -15.66
CA PRO A 379 -4.03 21.08 -15.74
C PRO A 379 -2.93 20.30 -16.46
N THR A 380 -2.59 19.13 -15.94
CA THR A 380 -1.86 18.10 -16.66
C THR A 380 -2.83 17.10 -17.29
N ARG A 381 -2.38 16.43 -18.36
CA ARG A 381 -3.19 15.46 -19.08
C ARG A 381 -2.47 14.13 -19.27
N ALA A 382 -3.23 13.04 -19.22
CA ALA A 382 -2.81 11.68 -19.51
C ALA A 382 -3.94 10.93 -20.23
N THR A 383 -3.79 9.65 -20.45
CA THR A 383 -4.84 8.80 -21.03
C THR A 383 -5.11 7.61 -20.12
N VAL A 384 -6.39 7.35 -19.85
CA VAL A 384 -6.86 6.15 -19.14
C VAL A 384 -7.54 5.21 -20.13
N THR A 385 -7.17 3.94 -20.09
CA THR A 385 -7.87 2.89 -20.86
C THR A 385 -8.91 2.23 -19.96
N VAL A 386 -10.18 2.35 -20.35
CA VAL A 386 -11.30 1.65 -19.72
C VAL A 386 -11.62 0.41 -20.54
N ALA A 387 -11.47 -0.78 -19.98
CA ALA A 387 -11.65 -2.05 -20.67
C ALA A 387 -12.44 -3.05 -19.81
N ASP A 388 -13.25 -3.91 -20.45
CA ASP A 388 -14.14 -4.88 -19.80
C ASP A 388 -13.43 -5.93 -18.92
N ARG A 389 -12.11 -6.04 -19.02
CA ARG A 389 -11.31 -6.98 -18.21
C ARG A 389 -9.96 -6.40 -17.88
N TRP A 390 -9.70 -6.15 -16.64
CA TRP A 390 -8.37 -6.09 -16.08
C TRP A 390 -7.76 -7.48 -16.21
N GLY A 391 -6.93 -7.64 -17.27
CA GLY A 391 -6.09 -8.79 -17.50
C GLY A 391 -6.52 -10.09 -16.81
N ARG A 392 -7.40 -10.87 -17.46
CA ARG A 392 -7.21 -12.30 -17.29
C ARG A 392 -5.82 -12.56 -17.88
N TYR A 393 -4.88 -12.94 -17.04
CA TYR A 393 -3.66 -13.56 -17.51
C TYR A 393 -4.06 -14.74 -18.39
N THR A 394 -4.10 -14.52 -19.69
CA THR A 394 -3.85 -15.59 -20.63
C THR A 394 -2.34 -15.66 -20.71
N ARG A 395 -1.82 -16.80 -20.34
CA ARG A 395 -0.42 -17.21 -20.48
C ARG A 395 0.16 -16.85 -21.83
#